data_593c6c39b4419f4e0b6192a833e008b2
#
_entry.id   593c6c39b4419f4e0b6192a833e008b2
#
_cell.length_a   1.000
_cell.length_b   1.000
_cell.length_c   1.000
_cell.angle_alpha   90.00
_cell.angle_beta   90.00
_cell.angle_gamma   90.00
#
_symmetry.space_group_name_H-M   'P 1'
#
loop_
_entity.id
_entity.type
_entity.pdbx_description
1 polymer ?
#
loop_
_entity_poly.entity_id
_entity_poly.type
_entity_poly.pdbx_seq_one_letter_code
_entity_poly.pdbx_strand_id
1 'polypeptide(L)'
;LFTNEENGLRGAKDYAAGVRSKNEKHLLALESDTGGFTPRGFSFDTADRYYRKILSWKPYFEPYYIHLFDRKGSGADVNLLKESALVLAGLRTDSQRYFTHHHSEMDTFEEINKRELEMGAATMAALVYLTDQLGVE
;
A
#
# COMPACT_ATOMS: atom_id res chain seq x y z
N LEU A 1 3.36 -5.20 10.52
CA LEU A 1 4.61 -5.20 9.76
C LEU A 1 4.94 -6.61 9.32
N PHE A 2 5.11 -6.82 8.04
CA PHE A 2 5.65 -8.06 7.51
C PHE A 2 7.18 -8.06 7.63
N THR A 3 7.76 -9.21 7.80
CA THR A 3 9.20 -9.40 7.91
C THR A 3 9.67 -10.47 6.93
N ASN A 4 10.95 -10.41 6.55
CA ASN A 4 11.57 -11.39 5.65
C ASN A 4 10.88 -11.50 4.27
N GLU A 5 10.48 -10.36 3.69
CA GLU A 5 9.93 -10.33 2.34
C GLU A 5 10.97 -10.87 1.35
N GLU A 6 12.16 -10.30 1.33
CA GLU A 6 13.30 -10.68 0.47
C GLU A 6 13.76 -12.13 0.63
N ASN A 7 13.42 -12.78 1.74
CA ASN A 7 13.73 -14.18 1.99
C ASN A 7 12.51 -15.10 1.76
N GLY A 8 11.64 -14.75 0.84
CA GLY A 8 10.52 -15.55 0.39
C GLY A 8 9.22 -15.29 1.13
N LEU A 9 8.92 -14.03 1.47
CA LEU A 9 7.64 -13.58 2.03
C LEU A 9 7.27 -14.29 3.34
N ARG A 10 8.23 -14.59 4.20
CA ARG A 10 7.98 -15.45 5.36
C ARG A 10 6.93 -14.89 6.31
N GLY A 11 7.07 -13.61 6.71
CA GLY A 11 6.11 -12.96 7.60
C GLY A 11 4.71 -12.87 7.01
N ALA A 12 4.59 -12.52 5.74
CA ALA A 12 3.30 -12.47 5.05
C ALA A 12 2.64 -13.84 4.92
N LYS A 13 3.43 -14.91 4.65
CA LYS A 13 2.92 -16.28 4.61
C LYS A 13 2.39 -16.75 5.96
N ASP A 14 3.11 -16.48 7.03
CA ASP A 14 2.69 -16.84 8.39
C ASP A 14 1.42 -16.07 8.78
N TYR A 15 1.37 -14.77 8.49
CA TYR A 15 0.17 -13.96 8.73
C TYR A 15 -1.04 -14.49 7.92
N ALA A 16 -0.87 -14.72 6.63
CA ALA A 16 -1.94 -15.22 5.76
C ALA A 16 -2.44 -16.62 6.20
N ALA A 17 -1.55 -17.49 6.69
CA ALA A 17 -1.94 -18.76 7.27
C ALA A 17 -2.79 -18.59 8.54
N GLY A 18 -2.40 -17.66 9.42
CA GLY A 18 -3.17 -17.28 10.61
C GLY A 18 -4.57 -16.74 10.27
N VAL A 19 -4.64 -15.84 9.30
CA VAL A 19 -5.90 -15.27 8.79
C VAL A 19 -6.83 -16.38 8.28
N ARG A 20 -6.31 -17.29 7.47
CA ARG A 20 -7.10 -18.43 6.97
C ARG A 20 -7.58 -19.34 8.09
N SER A 21 -6.72 -19.68 9.03
CA SER A 21 -7.07 -20.59 10.14
C SER A 21 -8.17 -20.03 11.04
N LYS A 22 -8.24 -18.71 11.20
CA LYS A 22 -9.24 -18.01 12.02
C LYS A 22 -10.44 -17.52 11.21
N ASN A 23 -10.43 -17.71 9.88
CA ASN A 23 -11.42 -17.17 8.97
C ASN A 23 -11.60 -15.64 9.10
N GLU A 24 -10.51 -14.94 9.35
CA GLU A 24 -10.50 -13.47 9.44
C GLU A 24 -10.73 -12.83 8.06
N LYS A 25 -11.38 -11.67 8.06
CA LYS A 25 -11.61 -10.86 6.85
C LYS A 25 -11.09 -9.45 7.06
N HIS A 26 -10.56 -8.87 5.98
CA HIS A 26 -10.02 -7.52 5.98
C HIS A 26 -10.81 -6.64 5.03
N LEU A 27 -11.14 -5.42 5.43
CA LEU A 27 -11.69 -4.42 4.52
C LEU A 27 -10.61 -3.90 3.56
N LEU A 28 -9.41 -3.68 4.11
CA LEU A 28 -8.26 -3.16 3.38
C LEU A 28 -7.00 -3.85 3.88
N ALA A 29 -6.13 -4.29 2.96
CA ALA A 29 -4.74 -4.60 3.22
C ALA A 29 -3.88 -3.63 2.40
N LEU A 30 -2.96 -2.95 3.06
CA LEU A 30 -2.20 -1.83 2.50
C LEU A 30 -0.71 -2.04 2.72
N GLU A 31 0.07 -1.88 1.65
CA GLU A 31 1.52 -2.06 1.63
C GLU A 31 2.23 -0.79 1.17
N SER A 32 3.40 -0.52 1.73
CA SER A 32 4.36 0.47 1.25
C SER A 32 5.70 -0.21 1.02
N ASP A 33 6.07 -0.41 -0.23
CA ASP A 33 7.20 -1.24 -0.66
C ASP A 33 8.10 -0.54 -1.72
N THR A 34 7.82 0.70 -2.07
CA THR A 34 8.53 1.43 -3.12
C THR A 34 9.39 2.58 -2.58
N GLY A 35 9.97 2.39 -1.38
CA GLY A 35 10.84 3.36 -0.72
C GLY A 35 10.10 4.52 -0.06
N GLY A 36 10.86 5.31 0.70
CA GLY A 36 10.35 6.46 1.45
C GLY A 36 10.28 7.76 0.64
N PHE A 37 9.96 7.67 -0.65
CA PHE A 37 9.90 8.84 -1.55
C PHE A 37 8.53 9.54 -1.50
N THR A 38 8.44 10.71 -2.14
CA THR A 38 7.20 11.49 -2.18
C THR A 38 6.02 10.64 -2.66
N PRO A 39 4.93 10.52 -1.88
CA PRO A 39 3.76 9.76 -2.29
C PRO A 39 3.07 10.41 -3.49
N ARG A 40 2.56 9.59 -4.41
CA ARG A 40 1.84 10.01 -5.62
C ARG A 40 0.44 9.40 -5.74
N GLY A 41 0.13 8.40 -4.92
CA GLY A 41 -1.16 7.73 -4.94
C GLY A 41 -1.10 6.29 -4.49
N PHE A 42 -1.99 5.51 -5.05
CA PHE A 42 -2.13 4.09 -4.76
C PHE A 42 -2.37 3.29 -6.02
N SER A 43 -1.99 2.02 -5.96
CA SER A 43 -2.42 1.01 -6.92
C SER A 43 -3.25 -0.03 -6.20
N PHE A 44 -4.32 -0.53 -6.83
CA PHE A 44 -5.31 -1.38 -6.21
C PHE A 44 -5.48 -2.71 -6.94
N ASP A 45 -5.65 -3.79 -6.19
CA ASP A 45 -6.23 -5.06 -6.66
C ASP A 45 -7.53 -5.29 -5.87
N THR A 46 -8.65 -5.13 -6.55
CA THR A 46 -9.99 -5.18 -5.94
C THR A 46 -11.07 -5.34 -7.01
N ALA A 47 -12.27 -5.71 -6.60
CA ALA A 47 -13.45 -5.77 -7.49
C ALA A 47 -13.87 -4.37 -7.96
N ASP A 48 -14.46 -4.30 -9.16
CA ASP A 48 -14.87 -3.04 -9.79
C ASP A 48 -15.79 -2.17 -8.93
N ARG A 49 -16.67 -2.79 -8.16
CA ARG A 49 -17.60 -2.05 -7.27
C ARG A 49 -16.85 -1.28 -6.19
N TYR A 50 -15.86 -1.90 -5.57
CA TYR A 50 -15.04 -1.28 -4.53
C TYR A 50 -14.10 -0.23 -5.13
N TYR A 51 -13.52 -0.53 -6.29
CA TYR A 51 -12.66 0.41 -6.99
C TYR A 51 -13.40 1.71 -7.35
N ARG A 52 -14.64 1.63 -7.85
CA ARG A 52 -15.46 2.83 -8.12
C ARG A 52 -15.72 3.66 -6.87
N LYS A 53 -15.96 3.00 -5.73
CA LYS A 53 -16.11 3.70 -4.44
C LYS A 53 -14.82 4.43 -4.06
N ILE A 54 -13.67 3.74 -4.15
CA ILE A 54 -12.36 4.33 -3.85
C ILE A 54 -12.04 5.49 -4.79
N LEU A 55 -12.35 5.40 -6.08
CA LEU A 55 -12.18 6.50 -7.02
C LEU A 55 -12.97 7.76 -6.64
N SER A 56 -14.12 7.62 -6.00
CA SER A 56 -14.88 8.77 -5.52
C SER A 56 -14.18 9.56 -4.42
N TRP A 57 -13.17 8.98 -3.77
CA TRP A 57 -12.37 9.66 -2.74
C TRP A 57 -11.18 10.42 -3.32
N LYS A 58 -10.83 10.19 -4.58
CA LYS A 58 -9.68 10.83 -5.23
C LYS A 58 -9.65 12.36 -5.05
N PRO A 59 -10.75 13.10 -5.14
CA PRO A 59 -10.75 14.56 -4.91
C PRO A 59 -10.23 14.99 -3.54
N TYR A 60 -10.29 14.15 -2.50
CA TYR A 60 -9.71 14.47 -1.20
C TYR A 60 -8.18 14.42 -1.19
N PHE A 61 -7.59 13.71 -2.13
CA PHE A 61 -6.16 13.50 -2.24
C PHE A 61 -5.48 14.45 -3.25
N GLU A 62 -6.18 14.89 -4.27
CA GLU A 62 -5.64 15.72 -5.35
C GLU A 62 -4.99 17.03 -4.88
N PRO A 63 -5.51 17.76 -3.86
CA PRO A 63 -4.86 18.97 -3.34
C PRO A 63 -3.45 18.73 -2.77
N TYR A 64 -3.11 17.48 -2.47
CA TYR A 64 -1.81 17.06 -1.95
C TYR A 64 -0.92 16.41 -3.01
N TYR A 65 -1.28 16.55 -4.30
CA TYR A 65 -0.61 15.90 -5.43
C TYR A 65 -0.61 14.37 -5.39
N ILE A 66 -1.56 13.78 -4.67
CA ILE A 66 -1.82 12.34 -4.62
C ILE A 66 -2.90 12.05 -5.67
N HIS A 67 -2.47 11.71 -6.88
CA HIS A 67 -3.36 11.66 -8.05
C HIS A 67 -3.37 10.30 -8.77
N LEU A 68 -2.43 9.41 -8.45
CA LEU A 68 -2.40 8.06 -9.01
C LEU A 68 -3.39 7.18 -8.27
N PHE A 69 -4.39 6.71 -8.98
CA PHE A 69 -5.36 5.72 -8.53
C PHE A 69 -5.48 4.72 -9.67
N ASP A 70 -4.63 3.72 -9.69
CA ASP A 70 -4.56 2.75 -10.78
C ASP A 70 -4.82 1.31 -10.31
N ARG A 71 -4.75 0.33 -11.23
CA ARG A 71 -4.98 -1.09 -10.95
C ARG A 71 -3.81 -1.95 -11.40
N LYS A 72 -2.61 -1.58 -11.02
CA LYS A 72 -1.36 -2.24 -11.46
C LYS A 72 -0.80 -3.24 -10.43
N GLY A 73 -1.61 -3.63 -9.46
CA GLY A 73 -1.20 -4.53 -8.38
C GLY A 73 -1.08 -3.77 -7.06
N SER A 74 -0.98 -4.51 -5.96
CA SER A 74 -1.01 -3.95 -4.61
C SER A 74 0.32 -4.03 -3.88
N GLY A 75 1.09 -5.08 -4.09
CA GLY A 75 2.35 -5.38 -3.41
C GLY A 75 2.49 -6.87 -3.16
N ALA A 76 3.72 -7.30 -2.88
CA ALA A 76 4.06 -8.72 -2.78
C ALA A 76 3.48 -9.36 -1.51
N ASP A 77 3.61 -8.69 -0.37
CA ASP A 77 3.16 -9.19 0.92
C ASP A 77 1.63 -9.23 1.02
N VAL A 78 0.95 -8.12 0.73
CA VAL A 78 -0.53 -8.05 0.84
C VAL A 78 -1.24 -8.91 -0.21
N ASN A 79 -0.60 -9.25 -1.33
CA ASN A 79 -1.18 -10.13 -2.34
C ASN A 79 -1.53 -11.52 -1.80
N LEU A 80 -0.86 -11.98 -0.73
CA LEU A 80 -1.18 -13.22 -0.05
C LEU A 80 -2.53 -13.20 0.69
N LEU A 81 -3.12 -12.01 0.86
CA LEU A 81 -4.43 -11.79 1.50
C LEU A 81 -5.59 -11.65 0.48
N LYS A 82 -5.35 -11.91 -0.80
CA LYS A 82 -6.33 -11.69 -1.88
C LYS A 82 -7.70 -12.36 -1.64
N GLU A 83 -7.72 -13.52 -1.00
CA GLU A 83 -8.95 -14.24 -0.67
C GLU A 83 -9.62 -13.77 0.62
N SER A 84 -8.91 -12.98 1.41
CA SER A 84 -9.33 -12.56 2.76
C SER A 84 -9.59 -11.06 2.86
N ALA A 85 -9.21 -10.26 1.86
CA ALA A 85 -9.39 -8.82 1.86
C ALA A 85 -10.30 -8.37 0.72
N LEU A 86 -11.12 -7.35 0.97
CA LEU A 86 -11.96 -6.73 -0.06
C LEU A 86 -11.13 -5.85 -0.99
N VAL A 87 -10.15 -5.15 -0.44
CA VAL A 87 -9.26 -4.23 -1.15
C VAL A 87 -7.82 -4.54 -0.78
N LEU A 88 -6.99 -4.76 -1.79
CA LEU A 88 -5.54 -4.72 -1.64
C LEU A 88 -5.03 -3.42 -2.26
N ALA A 89 -4.15 -2.72 -1.55
CA ALA A 89 -3.61 -1.45 -2.01
C ALA A 89 -2.10 -1.38 -1.77
N GLY A 90 -1.38 -0.80 -2.71
CA GLY A 90 0.03 -0.46 -2.59
C GLY A 90 0.23 1.04 -2.69
N LEU A 91 1.00 1.63 -1.78
CA LEU A 91 1.39 3.03 -1.87
C LEU A 91 2.27 3.23 -3.11
N ARG A 92 1.96 4.23 -3.93
CA ARG A 92 2.76 4.63 -5.09
C ARG A 92 3.54 5.88 -4.73
N THR A 93 4.85 5.74 -4.75
CA THR A 93 5.77 6.86 -4.55
C THR A 93 6.32 7.38 -5.88
N ASP A 94 7.02 8.51 -5.84
CA ASP A 94 7.78 9.01 -6.97
C ASP A 94 8.90 8.02 -7.33
N SER A 95 8.89 7.51 -8.55
CA SER A 95 9.79 6.45 -8.99
C SER A 95 11.12 6.93 -9.57
N GLN A 96 11.35 8.24 -9.66
CA GLN A 96 12.55 8.78 -10.33
C GLN A 96 13.85 8.34 -9.67
N ARG A 97 13.85 8.21 -8.34
CA ARG A 97 15.03 7.80 -7.56
C ARG A 97 15.02 6.32 -7.18
N TYR A 98 13.95 5.60 -7.43
CA TYR A 98 13.76 4.23 -6.98
C TYR A 98 14.93 3.31 -7.37
N PHE A 99 15.25 3.25 -8.66
CA PHE A 99 16.32 2.38 -9.16
C PHE A 99 17.75 2.86 -8.85
N THR A 100 17.92 4.05 -8.29
CA THR A 100 19.20 4.50 -7.74
C THR A 100 19.53 3.79 -6.42
N HIS A 101 18.50 3.49 -5.65
CA HIS A 101 18.63 2.92 -4.29
C HIS A 101 18.30 1.43 -4.26
N HIS A 102 17.26 1.00 -4.99
CA HIS A 102 16.73 -0.35 -4.94
C HIS A 102 17.81 -1.42 -5.17
N HIS A 103 18.00 -2.29 -4.18
CA HIS A 103 18.99 -3.37 -4.16
C HIS A 103 20.44 -2.90 -4.43
N SER A 104 20.80 -1.71 -4.00
CA SER A 104 22.13 -1.14 -4.17
C SER A 104 22.78 -0.75 -2.84
N GLU A 105 24.09 -0.50 -2.87
CA GLU A 105 24.83 0.02 -1.70
C GLU A 105 24.38 1.43 -1.27
N MET A 106 23.62 2.11 -2.14
CA MET A 106 23.05 3.43 -1.86
C MET A 106 21.72 3.39 -1.10
N ASP A 107 21.17 2.19 -0.87
CA ASP A 107 19.96 2.01 -0.08
C ASP A 107 20.28 2.06 1.41
N THR A 108 20.56 3.26 1.90
CA THR A 108 20.91 3.52 3.29
C THR A 108 19.87 4.41 3.96
N PHE A 109 19.82 4.36 5.30
CA PHE A 109 18.87 5.15 6.08
C PHE A 109 19.05 6.67 5.86
N GLU A 110 20.25 7.12 5.61
CA GLU A 110 20.59 8.52 5.39
C GLU A 110 19.96 9.12 4.13
N GLU A 111 19.61 8.27 3.16
CA GLU A 111 18.93 8.67 1.94
C GLU A 111 17.41 8.88 2.12
N ILE A 112 16.88 8.47 3.26
CA ILE A 112 15.45 8.65 3.57
C ILE A 112 15.17 10.11 3.96
N ASN A 113 14.38 10.78 3.14
CA ASN A 113 13.88 12.10 3.49
C ASN A 113 12.73 12.00 4.49
N LYS A 114 12.93 12.52 5.70
CA LYS A 114 11.93 12.49 6.78
C LYS A 114 10.56 13.02 6.33
N ARG A 115 10.54 14.14 5.60
CA ARG A 115 9.30 14.78 5.16
C ARG A 115 8.55 13.91 4.16
N GLU A 116 9.25 13.30 3.22
CA GLU A 116 8.63 12.40 2.24
C GLU A 116 8.04 11.16 2.92
N LEU A 117 8.77 10.58 3.87
CA LEU A 117 8.29 9.42 4.64
C LEU A 117 7.04 9.77 5.47
N GLU A 118 7.03 10.91 6.15
CA GLU A 118 5.87 11.41 6.89
C GLU A 118 4.66 11.66 5.99
N MET A 119 4.87 12.19 4.78
CA MET A 119 3.81 12.35 3.78
C MET A 119 3.27 11.01 3.31
N GLY A 120 4.12 10.01 3.12
CA GLY A 120 3.70 8.64 2.81
C GLY A 120 2.81 8.06 3.89
N ALA A 121 3.25 8.17 5.15
CA ALA A 121 2.47 7.72 6.31
C ALA A 121 1.11 8.43 6.41
N ALA A 122 1.08 9.76 6.23
CA ALA A 122 -0.16 10.53 6.24
C ALA A 122 -1.11 10.13 5.09
N THR A 123 -0.56 9.86 3.90
CA THR A 123 -1.33 9.41 2.74
C THR A 123 -1.98 8.05 3.01
N MET A 124 -1.23 7.10 3.57
CA MET A 124 -1.75 5.79 3.97
C MET A 124 -2.82 5.91 5.05
N ALA A 125 -2.56 6.73 6.09
CA ALA A 125 -3.52 6.98 7.16
C ALA A 125 -4.84 7.57 6.64
N ALA A 126 -4.78 8.46 5.65
CA ALA A 126 -5.97 9.03 5.02
C ALA A 126 -6.79 7.96 4.29
N LEU A 127 -6.15 7.04 3.56
CA LEU A 127 -6.87 5.93 2.89
C LEU A 127 -7.53 5.00 3.92
N VAL A 128 -6.82 4.65 4.99
CA VAL A 128 -7.37 3.83 6.09
C VAL A 128 -8.55 4.52 6.73
N TYR A 129 -8.43 5.82 7.04
CA TYR A 129 -9.51 6.61 7.64
C TYR A 129 -10.76 6.65 6.75
N LEU A 130 -10.59 6.92 5.44
CA LEU A 130 -11.74 6.93 4.52
C LEU A 130 -12.38 5.55 4.37
N THR A 131 -11.59 4.49 4.38
CA THR A 131 -12.09 3.11 4.36
C THR A 131 -12.93 2.81 5.61
N ASP A 132 -12.47 3.24 6.78
CA ASP A 132 -13.17 3.05 8.05
C ASP A 132 -14.47 3.88 8.13
N GLN A 133 -14.40 5.17 7.79
CA GLN A 133 -15.53 6.09 7.95
C GLN A 133 -16.59 5.98 6.85
N LEU A 134 -16.20 5.70 5.62
CA LEU A 134 -17.12 5.72 4.47
C LEU A 134 -17.44 4.31 3.94
N GLY A 135 -16.70 3.29 4.38
CA GLY A 135 -16.80 1.95 3.88
C GLY A 135 -16.39 1.82 2.42
N VAL A 136 -16.03 0.62 1.98
CA VAL A 136 -15.72 0.30 0.57
C VAL A 136 -16.88 -0.39 -0.14
N GLU A 137 -17.88 -0.80 0.60
CA GLU A 137 -19.09 -1.47 0.09
C GLU A 137 -20.16 -0.48 -0.40
#